data_484d69c0a9d214ebb4d6b49769543467
#
_entry.id   484d69c0a9d214ebb4d6b49769543467
#
_cell.length_a   1.000
_cell.length_b   1.000
_cell.length_c   1.000
_cell.angle_alpha   90.00
_cell.angle_beta   90.00
_cell.angle_gamma   90.00
#
_symmetry.space_group_name_H-M   'P 1'
#
loop_
_entity.id
_entity.type
_entity.pdbx_description
1 polymer ?
#
loop_
_entity_poly.entity_id
_entity_poly.type
_entity_poly.pdbx_seq_one_letter_code
_entity_poly.pdbx_strand_id
1 'polypeptide(L)'
;MRQSESLFFELRGLRYHVRHWRGTAARRVFLLHGWMDVSASFQFLVDEMAAEWDVYAPDWRGYGLTSWSGADSYWFPDYIADLDQLLDRLQPESPVNLVGHSLGGNVAALYAGIRPERIRRFVNLEGFGMPATRAEQAPKRYARWMEELRVEPRLRDYDSYGALADRLQQNNARLTRERAEFLAGHWGKDAPGGGVVL
;
A
#
# COMPACT_ATOMS: atom_id res chain seq x y z
N MET A 1 12.24 -8.49 15.49
CA MET A 1 11.10 -8.08 14.66
C MET A 1 9.80 -8.62 15.25
N ARG A 2 8.82 -7.77 15.43
CA ARG A 2 7.48 -8.13 15.89
C ARG A 2 6.80 -9.06 14.88
N GLN A 3 6.22 -10.17 15.36
CA GLN A 3 5.60 -11.17 14.49
C GLN A 3 4.30 -10.64 13.90
N SER A 4 4.08 -10.92 12.63
CA SER A 4 2.83 -10.61 11.94
C SER A 4 2.17 -11.89 11.41
N GLU A 5 0.86 -11.83 11.24
CA GLU A 5 0.06 -12.84 10.56
C GLU A 5 -0.60 -12.24 9.31
N SER A 6 -0.93 -13.08 8.34
CA SER A 6 -1.66 -12.70 7.14
C SER A 6 -3.14 -13.03 7.30
N LEU A 7 -3.99 -12.02 7.17
CA LEU A 7 -5.44 -12.15 7.12
C LEU A 7 -5.91 -11.97 5.67
N PHE A 8 -6.95 -12.69 5.27
CA PHE A 8 -7.53 -12.56 3.94
C PHE A 8 -9.03 -12.36 4.02
N PHE A 9 -9.54 -11.44 3.21
CA PHE A 9 -10.96 -11.08 3.14
C PHE A 9 -11.42 -11.02 1.69
N GLU A 10 -12.64 -11.45 1.43
CA GLU A 10 -13.29 -11.18 0.15
C GLU A 10 -13.90 -9.78 0.19
N LEU A 11 -13.33 -8.86 -0.60
CA LEU A 11 -13.77 -7.47 -0.72
C LEU A 11 -13.90 -7.11 -2.20
N ARG A 12 -15.08 -6.68 -2.63
CA ARG A 12 -15.37 -6.24 -4.00
C ARG A 12 -14.86 -7.21 -5.09
N GLY A 13 -15.00 -8.52 -4.84
CA GLY A 13 -14.57 -9.57 -5.78
C GLY A 13 -13.07 -9.85 -5.79
N LEU A 14 -12.31 -9.30 -4.86
CA LEU A 14 -10.87 -9.53 -4.69
C LEU A 14 -10.60 -10.26 -3.37
N ARG A 15 -9.66 -11.19 -3.42
CA ARG A 15 -9.05 -11.75 -2.20
C ARG A 15 -8.04 -10.74 -1.66
N TYR A 16 -8.46 -9.98 -0.67
CA TYR A 16 -7.73 -8.86 -0.09
C TYR A 16 -6.85 -9.33 1.06
N HIS A 17 -5.57 -9.01 1.03
CA HIS A 17 -4.62 -9.31 2.10
C HIS A 17 -4.50 -8.16 3.09
N VAL A 18 -4.41 -8.49 4.36
CA VAL A 18 -4.10 -7.57 5.46
C VAL A 18 -3.04 -8.20 6.35
N ARG A 19 -1.92 -7.53 6.51
CA ARG A 19 -0.91 -7.91 7.49
C ARG A 19 -1.32 -7.37 8.85
N HIS A 20 -1.29 -8.24 9.85
CA HIS A 20 -1.72 -7.94 11.20
C HIS A 20 -0.61 -8.22 12.21
N TRP A 21 -0.26 -7.22 13.02
CA TRP A 21 0.61 -7.35 14.17
C TRP A 21 -0.22 -7.15 15.43
N ARG A 22 -0.45 -8.25 16.17
CA ARG A 22 -1.30 -8.24 17.37
C ARG A 22 -0.76 -7.33 18.43
N GLY A 23 -1.63 -6.47 18.98
CA GLY A 23 -1.35 -5.62 20.13
C GLY A 23 -1.74 -6.29 21.45
N THR A 24 -1.19 -5.77 22.56
CA THR A 24 -1.58 -6.19 23.93
C THR A 24 -2.84 -5.47 24.42
N ALA A 25 -3.27 -4.40 23.72
CA ALA A 25 -4.51 -3.68 24.01
C ALA A 25 -5.33 -3.49 22.72
N ALA A 26 -6.64 -3.18 22.87
CA ALA A 26 -7.56 -2.97 21.75
C ALA A 26 -7.38 -1.59 21.04
N ARG A 27 -6.14 -1.09 20.98
CA ARG A 27 -5.82 0.18 20.30
C ARG A 27 -5.46 -0.10 18.85
N ARG A 28 -6.43 -0.03 17.95
CA ARG A 28 -6.20 -0.31 16.53
C ARG A 28 -5.67 0.90 15.77
N VAL A 29 -4.77 0.60 14.83
CA VAL A 29 -4.29 1.53 13.82
C VAL A 29 -4.17 0.82 12.48
N PHE A 30 -4.55 1.52 11.41
CA PHE A 30 -4.45 1.04 10.03
C PHE A 30 -3.33 1.80 9.33
N LEU A 31 -2.37 1.07 8.77
CA LEU A 31 -1.23 1.62 8.04
C LEU A 31 -1.42 1.36 6.54
N LEU A 32 -1.45 2.43 5.75
CA LEU A 32 -1.80 2.42 4.34
C LEU A 32 -0.57 2.75 3.50
N HIS A 33 -0.09 1.80 2.72
CA HIS A 33 1.17 1.93 1.96
C HIS A 33 1.05 2.81 0.71
N GLY A 34 2.21 3.20 0.14
CA GLY A 34 2.35 4.01 -1.05
C GLY A 34 2.19 3.22 -2.35
N TRP A 35 2.34 3.92 -3.47
CA TRP A 35 2.41 3.31 -4.79
C TRP A 35 3.69 2.47 -4.92
N MET A 36 3.60 1.31 -5.57
CA MET A 36 4.69 0.33 -5.71
C MET A 36 5.30 -0.09 -4.36
N ASP A 37 4.46 -0.25 -3.36
CA ASP A 37 4.85 -0.66 -2.01
C ASP A 37 3.91 -1.77 -1.51
N VAL A 38 4.19 -2.36 -0.36
CA VAL A 38 3.41 -3.42 0.26
C VAL A 38 3.29 -3.23 1.77
N SER A 39 2.32 -3.89 2.39
CA SER A 39 2.08 -3.84 3.84
C SER A 39 3.31 -4.20 4.69
N ALA A 40 4.17 -5.09 4.19
CA ALA A 40 5.37 -5.53 4.89
C ALA A 40 6.39 -4.40 5.14
N SER A 41 6.38 -3.34 4.33
CA SER A 41 7.29 -2.19 4.51
C SER A 41 7.10 -1.46 5.83
N PHE A 42 5.94 -1.63 6.48
CA PHE A 42 5.70 -1.08 7.80
C PHE A 42 6.35 -1.86 8.94
N GLN A 43 6.99 -3.00 8.67
CA GLN A 43 7.60 -3.83 9.73
C GLN A 43 8.49 -3.02 10.66
N PHE A 44 9.38 -2.20 10.12
CA PHE A 44 10.35 -1.44 10.91
C PHE A 44 9.72 -0.29 11.69
N LEU A 45 8.62 0.28 11.20
CA LEU A 45 7.81 1.23 11.96
C LEU A 45 7.10 0.51 13.13
N VAL A 46 6.52 -0.66 12.85
CA VAL A 46 5.80 -1.44 13.85
C VAL A 46 6.72 -1.95 14.96
N ASP A 47 7.98 -2.28 14.63
CA ASP A 47 8.98 -2.70 15.62
C ASP A 47 9.29 -1.59 16.64
N GLU A 48 9.17 -0.31 16.25
CA GLU A 48 9.37 0.86 17.12
C GLU A 48 8.07 1.35 17.80
N MET A 49 6.92 0.81 17.41
CA MET A 49 5.65 1.17 18.05
C MET A 49 5.48 0.46 19.39
N ALA A 50 4.80 1.15 20.32
CA ALA A 50 4.42 0.55 21.60
C ALA A 50 3.59 -0.73 21.40
N ALA A 51 3.83 -1.74 22.25
CA ALA A 51 3.24 -3.08 22.13
C ALA A 51 1.70 -3.10 22.23
N GLU A 52 1.09 -2.05 22.78
CA GLU A 52 -0.35 -1.91 22.92
C GLU A 52 -1.08 -1.72 21.59
N TRP A 53 -0.38 -1.28 20.54
CA TRP A 53 -1.00 -1.05 19.25
C TRP A 53 -1.27 -2.37 18.51
N ASP A 54 -2.54 -2.57 18.18
CA ASP A 54 -3.04 -3.63 17.31
C ASP A 54 -3.05 -3.08 15.86
N VAL A 55 -2.08 -3.51 15.05
CA VAL A 55 -1.73 -2.85 13.79
C VAL A 55 -2.19 -3.67 12.60
N TYR A 56 -2.95 -3.06 11.71
CA TYR A 56 -3.44 -3.64 10.46
C TYR A 56 -2.87 -2.87 9.27
N ALA A 57 -2.29 -3.56 8.31
CA ALA A 57 -1.81 -2.96 7.07
C ALA A 57 -2.30 -3.78 5.87
N PRO A 58 -3.26 -3.26 5.09
CA PRO A 58 -3.66 -3.91 3.85
C PRO A 58 -2.59 -3.79 2.79
N ASP A 59 -2.49 -4.79 1.91
CA ASP A 59 -1.94 -4.60 0.58
C ASP A 59 -3.05 -4.07 -0.32
N TRP A 60 -2.82 -2.94 -0.99
CA TRP A 60 -3.80 -2.41 -1.93
C TRP A 60 -4.09 -3.38 -3.08
N ARG A 61 -5.24 -3.21 -3.75
CA ARG A 61 -5.61 -3.98 -4.94
C ARG A 61 -4.46 -4.05 -5.95
N GLY A 62 -4.09 -5.25 -6.36
CA GLY A 62 -3.00 -5.50 -7.31
C GLY A 62 -1.59 -5.41 -6.72
N TYR A 63 -1.43 -5.16 -5.41
CA TYR A 63 -0.15 -5.13 -4.72
C TYR A 63 0.00 -6.29 -3.73
N GLY A 64 1.23 -6.63 -3.44
CA GLY A 64 1.61 -7.62 -2.44
C GLY A 64 0.89 -8.95 -2.61
N LEU A 65 0.15 -9.38 -1.59
CA LEU A 65 -0.63 -10.62 -1.58
C LEU A 65 -2.13 -10.40 -1.87
N THR A 66 -2.58 -9.16 -2.11
CA THR A 66 -3.92 -8.89 -2.60
C THR A 66 -4.02 -9.24 -4.08
N SER A 67 -5.12 -9.90 -4.48
CA SER A 67 -5.31 -10.32 -5.85
C SER A 67 -5.44 -9.14 -6.83
N TRP A 68 -4.99 -9.37 -8.06
CA TRP A 68 -5.19 -8.44 -9.16
C TRP A 68 -6.53 -8.70 -9.84
N SER A 69 -7.26 -7.64 -10.16
CA SER A 69 -8.58 -7.71 -10.80
C SER A 69 -8.54 -7.97 -12.31
N GLY A 70 -7.35 -7.97 -12.91
CA GLY A 70 -7.19 -7.99 -14.37
C GLY A 70 -7.39 -6.62 -15.03
N ALA A 71 -7.65 -5.57 -14.26
CA ALA A 71 -7.77 -4.20 -14.79
C ALA A 71 -6.39 -3.65 -15.16
N ASP A 72 -6.35 -2.83 -16.19
CA ASP A 72 -5.16 -2.11 -16.66
C ASP A 72 -4.88 -0.82 -15.89
N SER A 73 -5.83 -0.37 -15.10
CA SER A 73 -5.73 0.84 -14.29
C SER A 73 -6.61 0.79 -13.05
N TYR A 74 -6.23 1.55 -12.03
CA TYR A 74 -7.02 1.74 -10.81
C TYR A 74 -7.20 3.23 -10.55
N TRP A 75 -8.41 3.63 -10.12
CA TRP A 75 -8.75 4.99 -9.78
C TRP A 75 -8.78 5.19 -8.26
N PHE A 76 -8.56 6.40 -7.79
CA PHE A 76 -8.70 6.72 -6.37
C PHE A 76 -10.03 6.25 -5.74
N PRO A 77 -11.19 6.39 -6.41
CA PRO A 77 -12.46 5.85 -5.90
C PRO A 77 -12.43 4.34 -5.59
N ASP A 78 -11.65 3.54 -6.33
CA ASP A 78 -11.51 2.11 -6.04
C ASP A 78 -10.82 1.86 -4.70
N TYR A 79 -9.71 2.56 -4.44
CA TYR A 79 -9.00 2.46 -3.17
C TYR A 79 -9.84 2.96 -1.98
N ILE A 80 -10.61 4.05 -2.19
CA ILE A 80 -11.50 4.62 -1.16
C ILE A 80 -12.59 3.60 -0.80
N ALA A 81 -13.22 2.97 -1.80
CA ALA A 81 -14.26 1.97 -1.57
C ALA A 81 -13.72 0.69 -0.94
N ASP A 82 -12.50 0.28 -1.29
CA ASP A 82 -11.83 -0.85 -0.64
C ASP A 82 -11.54 -0.55 0.83
N LEU A 83 -11.03 0.66 1.11
CA LEU A 83 -10.77 1.10 2.48
C LEU A 83 -12.05 1.12 3.32
N ASP A 84 -13.15 1.69 2.80
CA ASP A 84 -14.44 1.75 3.48
C ASP A 84 -14.90 0.34 3.90
N GLN A 85 -14.94 -0.61 2.95
CA GLN A 85 -15.35 -2.00 3.24
C GLN A 85 -14.39 -2.71 4.19
N LEU A 86 -13.08 -2.46 4.09
CA LEU A 86 -12.10 -3.04 5.00
C LEU A 86 -12.30 -2.53 6.42
N LEU A 87 -12.51 -1.23 6.60
CA LEU A 87 -12.76 -0.64 7.91
C LEU A 87 -14.08 -1.12 8.51
N ASP A 88 -15.13 -1.28 7.71
CA ASP A 88 -16.40 -1.86 8.15
C ASP A 88 -16.25 -3.32 8.58
N ARG A 89 -15.36 -4.08 7.93
CA ARG A 89 -15.07 -5.46 8.30
C ARG A 89 -14.27 -5.58 9.59
N LEU A 90 -13.28 -4.69 9.80
CA LEU A 90 -12.32 -4.80 10.90
C LEU A 90 -12.70 -3.96 12.13
N GLN A 91 -13.36 -2.81 11.92
CA GLN A 91 -13.76 -1.89 13.00
C GLN A 91 -15.06 -1.15 12.65
N PRO A 92 -16.22 -1.84 12.60
CA PRO A 92 -17.49 -1.28 12.12
C PRO A 92 -18.05 -0.19 13.03
N GLU A 93 -17.91 -0.34 14.34
CA GLU A 93 -18.71 0.44 15.32
C GLU A 93 -18.00 1.66 15.90
N SER A 94 -16.73 1.88 15.56
CA SER A 94 -15.97 2.96 16.19
C SER A 94 -15.03 3.66 15.20
N PRO A 95 -14.74 4.96 15.43
CA PRO A 95 -13.79 5.69 14.61
C PRO A 95 -12.38 5.07 14.68
N VAL A 96 -11.66 5.12 13.55
CA VAL A 96 -10.37 4.48 13.34
C VAL A 96 -9.20 5.46 13.45
N ASN A 97 -8.01 4.93 13.76
CA ASN A 97 -6.75 5.65 13.57
C ASN A 97 -6.13 5.22 12.25
N LEU A 98 -5.84 6.18 11.37
CA LEU A 98 -5.19 5.96 10.08
C LEU A 98 -3.80 6.57 10.04
N VAL A 99 -2.86 5.87 9.46
CA VAL A 99 -1.57 6.40 9.03
C VAL A 99 -1.40 6.03 7.57
N GLY A 100 -1.28 7.02 6.70
CA GLY A 100 -1.12 6.79 5.26
C GLY A 100 0.17 7.37 4.73
N HIS A 101 0.91 6.58 3.97
CA HIS A 101 2.12 7.01 3.27
C HIS A 101 1.83 7.25 1.79
N SER A 102 2.24 8.39 1.24
CA SER A 102 2.14 8.73 -0.18
C SER A 102 0.74 8.47 -0.75
N LEU A 103 0.54 7.49 -1.67
CA LEU A 103 -0.77 7.07 -2.17
C LEU A 103 -1.74 6.77 -1.03
N GLY A 104 -1.32 5.99 -0.03
CA GLY A 104 -2.13 5.66 1.14
C GLY A 104 -2.53 6.90 1.95
N GLY A 105 -1.64 7.90 2.03
CA GLY A 105 -1.93 9.20 2.64
C GLY A 105 -3.00 9.97 1.88
N ASN A 106 -2.93 9.97 0.55
CA ASN A 106 -3.94 10.60 -0.31
C ASN A 106 -5.31 9.91 -0.21
N VAL A 107 -5.33 8.57 -0.24
CA VAL A 107 -6.57 7.78 -0.07
C VAL A 107 -7.19 8.05 1.30
N ALA A 108 -6.38 8.02 2.38
CA ALA A 108 -6.85 8.30 3.74
C ALA A 108 -7.39 9.72 3.89
N ALA A 109 -6.73 10.73 3.27
CA ALA A 109 -7.19 12.11 3.29
C ALA A 109 -8.55 12.29 2.60
N LEU A 110 -8.71 11.68 1.41
CA LEU A 110 -9.98 11.67 0.69
C LEU A 110 -11.08 10.95 1.50
N TYR A 111 -10.77 9.79 2.05
CA TYR A 111 -11.69 9.05 2.90
C TYR A 111 -12.12 9.85 4.14
N ALA A 112 -11.18 10.51 4.81
CA ALA A 112 -11.46 11.36 5.96
C ALA A 112 -12.37 12.55 5.62
N GLY A 113 -12.25 13.08 4.41
CA GLY A 113 -13.16 14.14 3.91
C GLY A 113 -14.57 13.61 3.58
N ILE A 114 -14.68 12.35 3.16
CA ILE A 114 -15.98 11.70 2.80
C ILE A 114 -16.69 11.15 4.05
N ARG A 115 -15.93 10.58 5.00
CA ARG A 115 -16.43 9.93 6.21
C ARG A 115 -15.74 10.46 7.46
N PRO A 116 -15.85 11.77 7.79
CA PRO A 116 -15.14 12.36 8.93
C PRO A 116 -15.52 11.71 10.26
N GLU A 117 -16.76 11.23 10.40
CA GLU A 117 -17.26 10.52 11.59
C GLU A 117 -16.56 9.18 11.83
N ARG A 118 -15.96 8.58 10.79
CA ARG A 118 -15.21 7.33 10.89
C ARG A 118 -13.76 7.54 11.33
N ILE A 119 -13.28 8.77 11.44
CA ILE A 119 -11.88 9.08 11.73
C ILE A 119 -11.71 9.58 13.16
N ARG A 120 -10.91 8.86 13.94
CA ARG A 120 -10.46 9.30 15.27
C ARG A 120 -9.21 10.17 15.18
N ARG A 121 -8.22 9.69 14.43
CA ARG A 121 -6.94 10.38 14.17
C ARG A 121 -6.42 9.98 12.80
N PHE A 122 -5.82 10.92 12.12
CA PHE A 122 -5.18 10.71 10.84
C PHE A 122 -3.78 11.30 10.85
N VAL A 123 -2.79 10.50 10.45
CA VAL A 123 -1.41 10.92 10.20
C VAL A 123 -1.12 10.74 8.72
N ASN A 124 -0.76 11.82 8.05
CA ASN A 124 -0.40 11.83 6.65
C ASN A 124 1.11 11.92 6.50
N LEU A 125 1.71 10.88 5.92
CA LEU A 125 3.14 10.80 5.61
C LEU A 125 3.30 10.99 4.09
N GLU A 126 3.64 12.21 3.65
CA GLU A 126 3.90 12.60 2.26
C GLU A 126 2.71 12.43 1.28
N GLY A 127 1.47 12.35 1.76
CA GLY A 127 0.26 12.38 0.93
C GLY A 127 -0.14 13.82 0.62
N PHE A 128 0.55 14.49 -0.27
CA PHE A 128 0.37 15.94 -0.54
C PHE A 128 -0.81 16.26 -1.47
N GLY A 129 -1.57 15.25 -1.87
CA GLY A 129 -2.66 15.42 -2.84
C GLY A 129 -2.15 15.43 -4.28
N MET A 130 -3.09 15.61 -5.21
CA MET A 130 -2.77 15.74 -6.63
C MET A 130 -2.55 17.22 -6.95
N PRO A 131 -1.57 17.56 -7.82
CA PRO A 131 -1.41 18.93 -8.28
C PRO A 131 -2.71 19.47 -8.88
N ALA A 132 -3.03 20.73 -8.59
CA ALA A 132 -4.16 21.39 -9.20
C ALA A 132 -4.03 21.39 -10.73
N THR A 133 -5.12 21.05 -11.40
CA THR A 133 -5.17 21.00 -12.87
C THR A 133 -6.33 21.84 -13.38
N ARG A 134 -6.18 22.40 -14.58
CA ARG A 134 -7.24 23.15 -15.26
C ARG A 134 -7.99 22.25 -16.23
N ALA A 135 -9.28 22.50 -16.40
CA ALA A 135 -10.15 21.70 -17.26
C ALA A 135 -9.64 21.60 -18.71
N GLU A 136 -9.04 22.69 -19.21
CA GLU A 136 -8.50 22.76 -20.59
C GLU A 136 -7.32 21.80 -20.82
N GLN A 137 -6.68 21.32 -19.75
CA GLN A 137 -5.58 20.35 -19.87
C GLN A 137 -6.09 18.91 -20.06
N ALA A 138 -7.36 18.64 -19.79
CA ALA A 138 -7.90 17.29 -19.81
C ALA A 138 -7.75 16.60 -21.19
N PRO A 139 -8.09 17.21 -22.34
CA PRO A 139 -7.94 16.55 -23.64
C PRO A 139 -6.51 16.09 -23.92
N LYS A 140 -5.52 16.95 -23.64
CA LYS A 140 -4.11 16.61 -23.84
C LYS A 140 -3.63 15.51 -22.88
N ARG A 141 -4.10 15.51 -21.65
CA ARG A 141 -3.75 14.48 -20.64
C ARG A 141 -4.33 13.13 -21.00
N TYR A 142 -5.59 13.09 -21.45
CA TYR A 142 -6.23 11.85 -21.92
C TYR A 142 -5.58 11.32 -23.19
N ALA A 143 -5.24 12.18 -24.14
CA ALA A 143 -4.53 11.77 -25.35
C ALA A 143 -3.18 11.11 -24.99
N ARG A 144 -2.41 11.72 -24.09
CA ARG A 144 -1.16 11.14 -23.61
C ARG A 144 -1.38 9.80 -22.91
N TRP A 145 -2.35 9.71 -22.02
CA TRP A 145 -2.69 8.46 -21.34
C TRP A 145 -3.07 7.34 -22.30
N MET A 146 -3.87 7.64 -23.33
CA MET A 146 -4.19 6.67 -24.39
C MET A 146 -2.96 6.19 -25.18
N GLU A 147 -1.97 7.06 -25.40
CA GLU A 147 -0.70 6.64 -26.01
C GLU A 147 0.14 5.77 -25.05
N GLU A 148 0.18 6.11 -23.78
CA GLU A 148 0.88 5.33 -22.76
C GLU A 148 0.30 3.92 -22.62
N LEU A 149 -1.02 3.73 -22.74
CA LEU A 149 -1.67 2.40 -22.72
C LEU A 149 -1.29 1.48 -23.89
N ARG A 150 -0.76 2.03 -25.00
CA ARG A 150 -0.29 1.21 -26.14
C ARG A 150 1.07 0.57 -25.90
N VAL A 151 1.77 1.01 -24.85
CA VAL A 151 3.08 0.48 -24.48
C VAL A 151 2.89 -0.44 -23.29
N GLU A 152 3.23 -1.72 -23.47
CA GLU A 152 3.19 -2.68 -22.35
C GLU A 152 4.16 -2.22 -21.25
N PRO A 153 3.67 -1.99 -20.02
CA PRO A 153 4.53 -1.58 -18.92
C PRO A 153 5.47 -2.73 -18.57
N ARG A 154 6.79 -2.48 -18.69
CA ARG A 154 7.80 -3.44 -18.25
C ARG A 154 8.33 -3.02 -16.91
N LEU A 155 8.06 -3.81 -15.89
CA LEU A 155 8.75 -3.74 -14.62
C LEU A 155 10.19 -4.24 -14.82
N ARG A 156 11.09 -3.72 -14.01
CA ARG A 156 12.50 -4.11 -14.10
C ARG A 156 12.69 -5.51 -13.54
N ASP A 157 13.34 -6.36 -14.32
CA ASP A 157 13.80 -7.67 -13.88
C ASP A 157 15.11 -7.55 -13.09
N TYR A 158 15.27 -8.42 -12.11
CA TYR A 158 16.48 -8.56 -11.30
C TYR A 158 16.95 -10.01 -11.33
N ASP A 159 18.24 -10.24 -11.35
CA ASP A 159 18.82 -11.59 -11.38
C ASP A 159 18.53 -12.38 -10.10
N SER A 160 18.30 -11.69 -8.99
CA SER A 160 18.02 -12.29 -7.68
C SER A 160 17.40 -11.29 -6.70
N TYR A 161 16.88 -11.80 -5.59
CA TYR A 161 16.47 -10.95 -4.44
C TYR A 161 17.64 -10.13 -3.88
N GLY A 162 18.88 -10.64 -3.95
CA GLY A 162 20.08 -9.89 -3.59
C GLY A 162 20.30 -8.67 -4.47
N ALA A 163 20.14 -8.82 -5.80
CA ALA A 163 20.23 -7.70 -6.74
C ALA A 163 19.12 -6.66 -6.53
N LEU A 164 17.90 -7.11 -6.20
CA LEU A 164 16.82 -6.21 -5.80
C LEU A 164 17.16 -5.47 -4.50
N ALA A 165 17.70 -6.16 -3.48
CA ALA A 165 18.14 -5.53 -2.23
C ALA A 165 19.24 -4.48 -2.47
N ASP A 166 20.22 -4.75 -3.33
CA ASP A 166 21.23 -3.78 -3.74
C ASP A 166 20.61 -2.53 -4.36
N ARG A 167 19.60 -2.72 -5.20
CA ARG A 167 18.88 -1.60 -5.82
C ARG A 167 18.11 -0.78 -4.79
N LEU A 168 17.48 -1.42 -3.81
CA LEU A 168 16.79 -0.72 -2.71
C LEU A 168 17.77 0.12 -1.89
N GLN A 169 18.98 -0.39 -1.59
CA GLN A 169 20.02 0.37 -0.90
C GLN A 169 20.57 1.54 -1.75
N GLN A 170 20.70 1.38 -3.07
CA GLN A 170 21.07 2.48 -3.97
C GLN A 170 20.04 3.62 -3.94
N ASN A 171 18.75 3.28 -3.84
CA ASN A 171 17.68 4.27 -3.76
C ASN A 171 17.60 4.94 -2.38
N ASN A 172 17.99 4.23 -1.33
CA ASN A 172 17.98 4.72 0.04
C ASN A 172 19.24 4.29 0.80
N ALA A 173 20.23 5.15 0.84
CA ALA A 173 21.52 4.89 1.51
C ALA A 173 21.40 4.67 3.04
N ARG A 174 20.26 4.99 3.65
CA ARG A 174 19.98 4.73 5.08
C ARG A 174 19.48 3.31 5.33
N LEU A 175 19.13 2.58 4.28
CA LEU A 175 18.60 1.22 4.38
C LEU A 175 19.74 0.25 4.66
N THR A 176 19.68 -0.45 5.81
CA THR A 176 20.65 -1.49 6.12
C THR A 176 20.48 -2.69 5.19
N ARG A 177 21.51 -3.50 5.04
CA ARG A 177 21.46 -4.73 4.20
C ARG A 177 20.33 -5.66 4.65
N GLU A 178 20.22 -5.93 5.93
CA GLU A 178 19.17 -6.77 6.51
C GLU A 178 17.76 -6.28 6.14
N ARG A 179 17.53 -4.96 6.28
CA ARG A 179 16.24 -4.35 5.91
C ARG A 179 15.99 -4.40 4.40
N ALA A 180 17.01 -4.20 3.59
CA ALA A 180 16.90 -4.29 2.14
C ALA A 180 16.54 -5.70 1.68
N GLU A 181 17.14 -6.73 2.26
CA GLU A 181 16.83 -8.14 1.98
C GLU A 181 15.40 -8.50 2.43
N PHE A 182 14.99 -8.04 3.61
CA PHE A 182 13.62 -8.21 4.07
C PHE A 182 12.61 -7.61 3.09
N LEU A 183 12.83 -6.35 2.67
CA LEU A 183 11.95 -5.69 1.70
C LEU A 183 11.97 -6.39 0.34
N ALA A 184 13.14 -6.77 -0.15
CA ALA A 184 13.26 -7.48 -1.43
C ALA A 184 12.44 -8.78 -1.43
N GLY A 185 12.47 -9.54 -0.34
CA GLY A 185 11.67 -10.76 -0.19
C GLY A 185 10.15 -10.55 -0.13
N HIS A 186 9.69 -9.32 0.15
CA HIS A 186 8.26 -8.99 0.19
C HIS A 186 7.77 -8.22 -1.04
N TRP A 187 8.65 -7.47 -1.69
CA TRP A 187 8.33 -6.71 -2.91
C TRP A 187 8.47 -7.56 -4.16
N GLY A 188 9.51 -8.41 -4.20
CA GLY A 188 9.82 -9.25 -5.35
C GLY A 188 8.98 -10.52 -5.41
N LYS A 189 8.76 -10.99 -6.63
CA LYS A 189 8.20 -12.31 -6.93
C LYS A 189 9.10 -13.03 -7.90
N ASP A 190 9.15 -14.37 -7.83
CA ASP A 190 9.88 -15.17 -8.79
C ASP A 190 9.31 -14.96 -10.20
N ALA A 191 10.20 -14.64 -11.15
CA ALA A 191 9.83 -14.50 -12.55
C ALA A 191 9.71 -15.88 -13.23
N PRO A 192 8.74 -16.10 -14.15
CA PRO A 192 8.57 -17.38 -14.85
C PRO A 192 9.83 -17.88 -15.60
N GLY A 193 10.69 -16.95 -16.01
CA GLY A 193 11.97 -17.24 -16.71
C GLY A 193 13.20 -17.30 -15.82
N GLY A 194 13.02 -17.26 -14.50
CA GLY A 194 14.10 -17.10 -13.54
C GLY A 194 14.36 -15.62 -13.18
N GLY A 195 15.00 -15.38 -12.03
CA GLY A 195 15.17 -14.04 -11.48
C GLY A 195 13.95 -13.55 -10.70
N VAL A 196 13.87 -12.24 -10.45
CA VAL A 196 12.89 -11.60 -9.59
C VAL A 196 12.28 -10.39 -10.31
N VAL A 197 10.96 -10.27 -10.27
CA VAL A 197 10.19 -9.07 -10.72
C VAL A 197 9.49 -8.42 -9.54
N LEU A 198 9.14 -7.14 -9.68
CA LEU A 198 8.35 -6.40 -8.69
C LEU A 198 6.85 -6.68 -8.85
#